data_2978a7b9a391f23077d965d63c15b2f9
#
_entry.id   2978a7b9a391f23077d965d63c15b2f9
#
_cell.length_a   1.000
_cell.length_b   1.000
_cell.length_c   1.000
_cell.angle_alpha   90.00
_cell.angle_beta   90.00
_cell.angle_gamma   90.00
#
_symmetry.space_group_name_H-M   'P 1'
#
loop_
_entity.id
_entity.type
_entity.pdbx_description
1 polymer ?
#
loop_
_entity_poly.entity_id
_entity_poly.type
_entity_poly.pdbx_seq_one_letter_code
_entity_poly.pdbx_strand_id
1 'polypeptide(L)'
;MALISLLVFIKRRRDFSKNEVLFIKTTLSIAVMVYLISMFYPFPLRYWYFTGFQMFYILPIGLILSKLWNFSLGKAAILLFVISIVPFLFNRINDLYVKHPQDNNYAKIKAIKSAVDYIYKDAKGKEFGLLVFAPPVYTPNYDYVIWWYGKNKYQYIPNQEKKGTFYLLMEPDPYKPFSYKGWMETVVRTGETVKQIKLPSGLIVEERHAQN
;
A
#
# COMPACT_ATOMS: atom_id res chain seq x y z
N MET A 1 13.61 11.23 -18.09
CA MET A 1 12.55 11.34 -19.13
C MET A 1 11.76 12.65 -19.04
N ALA A 2 11.22 13.06 -17.88
CA ALA A 2 10.45 14.32 -17.76
C ALA A 2 11.22 15.55 -18.28
N LEU A 3 12.50 15.70 -17.94
CA LEU A 3 13.37 16.79 -18.40
C LEU A 3 13.57 16.75 -19.93
N ILE A 4 13.80 15.57 -20.49
CA ILE A 4 13.95 15.38 -21.95
C ILE A 4 12.65 15.74 -22.66
N SER A 5 11.51 15.28 -22.15
CA SER A 5 10.19 15.60 -22.70
C SER A 5 9.92 17.12 -22.66
N LEU A 6 10.29 17.78 -21.57
CA LEU A 6 10.15 19.23 -21.44
C LEU A 6 11.03 19.98 -22.46
N LEU A 7 12.29 19.57 -22.63
CA LEU A 7 13.20 20.15 -23.63
C LEU A 7 12.66 19.95 -25.04
N VAL A 8 12.14 18.79 -25.36
CA VAL A 8 11.51 18.51 -26.66
C VAL A 8 10.28 19.39 -26.87
N PHE A 9 9.42 19.52 -25.86
CA PHE A 9 8.26 20.40 -25.92
C PHE A 9 8.65 21.85 -26.20
N ILE A 10 9.65 22.38 -25.48
CA ILE A 10 10.12 23.74 -25.66
C ILE A 10 10.66 23.95 -27.10
N LYS A 11 11.50 23.00 -27.56
CA LYS A 11 12.14 23.08 -28.88
C LYS A 11 11.15 22.88 -30.04
N ARG A 12 10.13 22.06 -29.83
CA ARG A 12 9.13 21.71 -30.88
C ARG A 12 7.73 22.26 -30.59
N ARG A 13 7.60 23.33 -29.85
CA ARG A 13 6.31 23.92 -29.45
C ARG A 13 5.38 24.20 -30.64
N ARG A 14 5.94 24.44 -31.83
CA ARG A 14 5.15 24.70 -33.07
C ARG A 14 4.42 23.47 -33.60
N ASP A 15 4.84 22.27 -33.21
CA ASP A 15 4.23 21.00 -33.65
C ASP A 15 2.95 20.65 -32.83
N PHE A 16 2.66 21.46 -31.81
CA PHE A 16 1.51 21.27 -30.92
C PHE A 16 0.41 22.30 -31.24
N SER A 17 -0.83 21.83 -31.22
CA SER A 17 -1.99 22.72 -31.30
C SER A 17 -2.09 23.63 -30.07
N LYS A 18 -2.85 24.74 -30.16
CA LYS A 18 -3.09 25.64 -29.02
C LYS A 18 -3.66 24.90 -27.80
N ASN A 19 -4.59 23.95 -28.02
CA ASN A 19 -5.21 23.18 -26.95
C ASN A 19 -4.23 22.21 -26.29
N GLU A 20 -3.36 21.54 -27.06
CA GLU A 20 -2.32 20.66 -26.53
C GLU A 20 -1.30 21.46 -25.69
N VAL A 21 -0.90 22.62 -26.15
CA VAL A 21 -0.01 23.52 -25.39
C VAL A 21 -0.65 23.97 -24.09
N LEU A 22 -1.93 24.36 -24.14
CA LEU A 22 -2.68 24.75 -22.95
C LEU A 22 -2.78 23.58 -21.96
N PHE A 23 -3.14 22.40 -22.44
CA PHE A 23 -3.22 21.19 -21.62
C PHE A 23 -1.90 20.87 -20.92
N ILE A 24 -0.77 20.85 -21.66
CA ILE A 24 0.57 20.59 -21.09
C ILE A 24 0.91 21.65 -20.03
N LYS A 25 0.69 22.93 -20.31
CA LYS A 25 0.96 23.99 -19.35
C LYS A 25 0.13 23.85 -18.09
N THR A 26 -1.17 23.62 -18.22
CA THR A 26 -2.08 23.48 -17.07
C THR A 26 -1.71 22.31 -16.20
N THR A 27 -1.46 21.13 -16.80
CA THR A 27 -1.10 19.93 -16.04
C THR A 27 0.25 20.08 -15.33
N LEU A 28 1.25 20.66 -15.97
CA LEU A 28 2.54 20.94 -15.34
C LEU A 28 2.43 22.03 -14.25
N SER A 29 1.61 23.06 -14.45
CA SER A 29 1.35 24.07 -13.42
C SER A 29 0.72 23.47 -12.18
N ILE A 30 -0.26 22.57 -12.34
CA ILE A 30 -0.87 21.84 -11.23
C ILE A 30 0.19 21.02 -10.47
N ALA A 31 1.05 20.29 -11.19
CA ALA A 31 2.11 19.49 -10.56
C ALA A 31 3.09 20.38 -9.76
N VAL A 32 3.48 21.53 -10.29
CA VAL A 32 4.34 22.49 -9.58
C VAL A 32 3.63 23.08 -8.36
N MET A 33 2.37 23.49 -8.49
CA MET A 33 1.56 24.03 -7.39
C MET A 33 1.42 23.02 -6.25
N VAL A 34 1.12 21.77 -6.55
CA VAL A 34 1.04 20.70 -5.55
C VAL A 34 2.36 20.51 -4.83
N TYR A 35 3.47 20.52 -5.56
CA TYR A 35 4.80 20.44 -4.96
C TYR A 35 5.08 21.62 -4.04
N LEU A 36 4.80 22.84 -4.46
CA LEU A 36 5.00 24.04 -3.65
C LEU A 36 4.12 24.03 -2.38
N ILE A 37 2.83 23.68 -2.51
CA ILE A 37 1.93 23.56 -1.36
C ILE A 37 2.44 22.50 -0.38
N SER A 38 2.97 21.38 -0.91
CA SER A 38 3.51 20.29 -0.09
C SER A 38 4.72 20.72 0.75
N MET A 39 5.51 21.70 0.32
CA MET A 39 6.64 22.23 1.10
C MET A 39 6.20 22.97 2.36
N PHE A 40 4.98 23.51 2.39
CA PHE A 40 4.42 24.21 3.56
C PHE A 40 3.53 23.31 4.43
N TYR A 41 3.39 22.04 4.06
CA TYR A 41 2.54 21.11 4.82
C TYR A 41 3.26 20.68 6.10
N PRO A 42 2.68 20.95 7.30
CA PRO A 42 3.38 20.78 8.58
C PRO A 42 3.52 19.33 9.04
N PHE A 43 2.87 18.38 8.35
CA PHE A 43 2.90 16.97 8.73
C PHE A 43 3.79 16.13 7.79
N PRO A 44 4.31 14.97 8.23
CA PRO A 44 5.10 14.11 7.38
C PRO A 44 4.28 13.63 6.18
N LEU A 45 4.72 14.01 4.98
CA LEU A 45 4.08 13.60 3.74
C LEU A 45 4.32 12.12 3.50
N ARG A 46 3.24 11.40 3.28
CA ARG A 46 3.27 9.99 2.91
C ARG A 46 3.20 9.85 1.40
N TYR A 47 3.96 8.90 0.83
CA TYR A 47 4.05 8.69 -0.62
C TYR A 47 2.68 8.48 -1.32
N TRP A 48 1.71 7.91 -0.62
CA TRP A 48 0.37 7.68 -1.17
C TRP A 48 -0.44 8.97 -1.40
N TYR A 49 -0.10 10.08 -0.72
CA TYR A 49 -0.73 11.37 -1.01
C TYR A 49 -0.43 11.82 -2.44
N PHE A 50 0.69 11.39 -3.01
CA PHE A 50 1.11 11.76 -4.36
C PHE A 50 0.70 10.75 -5.44
N THR A 51 0.08 9.63 -5.08
CA THR A 51 -0.27 8.56 -6.05
C THR A 51 -1.22 9.07 -7.14
N GLY A 52 -2.22 9.88 -6.78
CA GLY A 52 -3.15 10.48 -7.74
C GLY A 52 -2.53 11.56 -8.63
N PHE A 53 -1.46 12.21 -8.18
CA PHE A 53 -0.82 13.30 -8.92
C PHE A 53 0.10 12.82 -10.04
N GLN A 54 0.41 11.55 -10.10
CA GLN A 54 1.24 10.97 -11.18
C GLN A 54 0.64 11.21 -12.56
N MET A 55 -0.68 11.28 -12.67
CA MET A 55 -1.38 11.56 -13.93
C MET A 55 -0.99 12.90 -14.53
N PHE A 56 -0.70 13.93 -13.72
CA PHE A 56 -0.36 15.27 -14.20
C PHE A 56 1.00 15.35 -14.91
N TYR A 57 1.88 14.35 -14.78
CA TYR A 57 3.09 14.27 -15.60
C TYR A 57 3.03 13.12 -16.62
N ILE A 58 2.31 12.04 -16.36
CA ILE A 58 2.20 10.93 -17.31
C ILE A 58 1.47 11.37 -18.58
N LEU A 59 0.35 12.09 -18.44
CA LEU A 59 -0.43 12.56 -19.57
C LEU A 59 0.32 13.54 -20.49
N PRO A 60 0.97 14.62 -19.99
CA PRO A 60 1.80 15.47 -20.83
C PRO A 60 2.96 14.73 -21.48
N ILE A 61 3.63 13.82 -20.75
CA ILE A 61 4.72 13.02 -21.31
C ILE A 61 4.19 12.14 -22.44
N GLY A 62 3.05 11.47 -22.26
CA GLY A 62 2.42 10.65 -23.29
C GLY A 62 2.10 11.47 -24.56
N LEU A 63 1.55 12.67 -24.40
CA LEU A 63 1.27 13.59 -25.52
C LEU A 63 2.56 14.00 -26.26
N ILE A 64 3.61 14.32 -25.53
CA ILE A 64 4.91 14.67 -26.14
C ILE A 64 5.50 13.47 -26.88
N LEU A 65 5.46 12.28 -26.29
CA LEU A 65 5.94 11.05 -26.91
C LEU A 65 5.15 10.69 -28.17
N SER A 66 3.83 10.94 -28.21
CA SER A 66 3.02 10.73 -29.41
C SER A 66 3.48 11.57 -30.58
N LYS A 67 3.89 12.82 -30.34
CA LYS A 67 4.45 13.70 -31.39
C LYS A 67 5.85 13.23 -31.84
N LEU A 68 6.66 12.73 -30.90
CA LEU A 68 7.98 12.17 -31.24
C LEU A 68 7.87 10.91 -32.10
N TRP A 69 6.79 10.14 -31.98
CA TRP A 69 6.56 8.93 -32.77
C TRP A 69 6.50 9.18 -34.28
N ASN A 70 6.21 10.41 -34.70
CA ASN A 70 6.17 10.78 -36.11
C ASN A 70 7.57 10.88 -36.76
N PHE A 71 8.65 10.77 -35.99
CA PHE A 71 10.04 10.89 -36.46
C PHE A 71 10.80 9.58 -36.22
N SER A 72 11.64 9.19 -37.17
CA SER A 72 12.43 7.95 -37.07
C SER A 72 13.30 7.90 -35.81
N LEU A 73 14.02 8.99 -35.52
CA LEU A 73 14.81 9.13 -34.29
C LEU A 73 13.92 9.11 -33.02
N GLY A 74 12.73 9.66 -33.08
CA GLY A 74 11.78 9.65 -31.99
C GLY A 74 11.27 8.23 -31.69
N LYS A 75 10.94 7.46 -32.73
CA LYS A 75 10.59 6.03 -32.59
C LYS A 75 11.70 5.22 -31.92
N ALA A 76 12.95 5.41 -32.39
CA ALA A 76 14.09 4.72 -31.79
C ALA A 76 14.29 5.09 -30.31
N ALA A 77 14.17 6.39 -29.97
CA ALA A 77 14.29 6.84 -28.59
C ALA A 77 13.18 6.28 -27.69
N ILE A 78 11.93 6.22 -28.17
CA ILE A 78 10.81 5.63 -27.43
C ILE A 78 11.02 4.13 -27.22
N LEU A 79 11.45 3.41 -28.27
CA LEU A 79 11.73 1.98 -28.16
C LEU A 79 12.85 1.69 -27.16
N LEU A 80 13.95 2.43 -27.23
CA LEU A 80 15.04 2.31 -26.26
C LEU A 80 14.58 2.59 -24.84
N PHE A 81 13.72 3.58 -24.65
CA PHE A 81 13.13 3.86 -23.34
C PHE A 81 12.27 2.72 -22.83
N VAL A 82 11.37 2.19 -23.67
CA VAL A 82 10.53 1.03 -23.30
C VAL A 82 11.40 -0.17 -22.94
N ILE A 83 12.42 -0.48 -23.78
CA ILE A 83 13.34 -1.57 -23.51
C ILE A 83 14.09 -1.37 -22.19
N SER A 84 14.48 -0.15 -21.85
CA SER A 84 15.18 0.16 -20.58
C SER A 84 14.29 -0.02 -19.34
N ILE A 85 12.99 0.12 -19.47
CA ILE A 85 12.03 -0.05 -18.36
C ILE A 85 11.68 -1.52 -18.13
N VAL A 86 11.66 -2.34 -19.16
CA VAL A 86 11.27 -3.76 -19.08
C VAL A 86 12.01 -4.53 -17.98
N PRO A 87 13.34 -4.48 -17.85
CA PRO A 87 14.05 -5.17 -16.78
C PRO A 87 13.63 -4.69 -15.38
N PHE A 88 13.42 -3.38 -15.22
CA PHE A 88 12.96 -2.81 -13.96
C PHE A 88 11.54 -3.32 -13.59
N LEU A 89 10.62 -3.32 -14.55
CA LEU A 89 9.27 -3.86 -14.36
C LEU A 89 9.29 -5.35 -14.07
N PHE A 90 10.11 -6.10 -14.80
CA PHE A 90 10.26 -7.54 -14.59
C PHE A 90 10.79 -7.85 -13.19
N ASN A 91 11.84 -7.16 -12.75
CA ASN A 91 12.36 -7.30 -11.39
C ASN A 91 11.31 -6.93 -10.34
N ARG A 92 10.54 -5.86 -10.58
CA ARG A 92 9.48 -5.44 -9.65
C ARG A 92 8.33 -6.44 -9.57
N ILE A 93 7.92 -7.00 -10.70
CA ILE A 93 6.92 -8.06 -10.76
C ILE A 93 7.45 -9.32 -10.06
N ASN A 94 8.67 -9.71 -10.35
CA ASN A 94 9.32 -10.86 -9.71
C ASN A 94 9.40 -10.68 -8.19
N ASP A 95 9.79 -9.49 -7.71
CA ASP A 95 9.80 -9.16 -6.29
C ASP A 95 8.41 -9.29 -5.64
N LEU A 96 7.35 -8.91 -6.36
CA LEU A 96 5.98 -9.01 -5.85
C LEU A 96 5.47 -10.46 -5.78
N TYR A 97 5.85 -11.31 -6.75
CA TYR A 97 5.31 -12.68 -6.86
C TYR A 97 6.23 -13.75 -6.27
N VAL A 98 7.54 -13.57 -6.32
CA VAL A 98 8.55 -14.58 -5.95
C VAL A 98 9.15 -14.32 -4.57
N LYS A 99 9.38 -13.08 -4.17
CA LYS A 99 9.85 -12.79 -2.81
C LYS A 99 8.79 -13.19 -1.80
N HIS A 100 9.16 -14.16 -1.02
CA HIS A 100 8.33 -14.84 -0.03
C HIS A 100 7.76 -13.89 1.06
N PRO A 101 6.69 -14.34 1.75
CA PRO A 101 6.08 -13.63 2.88
C PRO A 101 6.99 -13.45 4.10
N GLN A 102 8.25 -13.89 4.05
CA GLN A 102 9.26 -13.66 5.08
C GLN A 102 9.80 -12.23 5.14
N ASP A 103 9.54 -11.43 4.11
CA ASP A 103 9.92 -10.01 4.11
C ASP A 103 8.90 -9.22 4.92
N ASN A 104 9.02 -9.13 6.22
CA ASN A 104 8.36 -8.17 7.15
C ASN A 104 7.31 -7.19 6.53
N ASN A 105 6.56 -7.64 5.54
CA ASN A 105 5.58 -6.83 4.83
C ASN A 105 4.18 -7.27 5.27
N TYR A 106 3.85 -6.84 6.46
CA TYR A 106 2.61 -7.17 7.18
C TYR A 106 1.35 -6.80 6.40
N ALA A 107 1.41 -5.75 5.61
CA ALA A 107 0.27 -5.22 4.85
C ALA A 107 -0.08 -6.05 3.60
N LYS A 108 0.72 -7.05 3.23
CA LYS A 108 0.39 -7.92 2.09
C LYS A 108 -0.82 -8.80 2.42
N ILE A 109 -1.77 -8.88 1.49
CA ILE A 109 -2.97 -9.75 1.61
C ILE A 109 -2.59 -11.18 1.99
N LYS A 110 -1.50 -11.72 1.43
CA LYS A 110 -1.01 -13.09 1.75
C LYS A 110 -0.61 -13.22 3.21
N ALA A 111 0.04 -12.21 3.78
CA ALA A 111 0.45 -12.20 5.19
C ALA A 111 -0.79 -12.17 6.11
N ILE A 112 -1.74 -11.29 5.81
CA ILE A 112 -3.00 -11.18 6.57
C ILE A 112 -3.81 -12.48 6.46
N LYS A 113 -3.95 -13.05 5.24
CA LYS A 113 -4.65 -14.33 5.05
C LYS A 113 -4.01 -15.47 5.86
N SER A 114 -2.68 -15.53 5.89
CA SER A 114 -1.97 -16.56 6.67
C SER A 114 -2.21 -16.40 8.18
N ALA A 115 -2.31 -15.17 8.68
CA ALA A 115 -2.65 -14.90 10.07
C ALA A 115 -4.10 -15.27 10.39
N VAL A 116 -5.03 -14.94 9.50
CA VAL A 116 -6.44 -15.33 9.61
C VAL A 116 -6.54 -16.86 9.61
N ASP A 117 -5.88 -17.55 8.67
CA ASP A 117 -5.86 -19.03 8.63
C ASP A 117 -5.35 -19.66 9.93
N TYR A 118 -4.29 -19.07 10.50
CA TYR A 118 -3.76 -19.53 11.77
C TYR A 118 -4.81 -19.40 12.89
N ILE A 119 -5.42 -18.22 13.05
CA ILE A 119 -6.40 -17.93 14.10
C ILE A 119 -7.61 -18.89 13.99
N TYR A 120 -8.19 -19.04 12.80
CA TYR A 120 -9.35 -19.91 12.62
C TYR A 120 -9.05 -21.40 12.87
N LYS A 121 -7.85 -21.85 12.50
CA LYS A 121 -7.40 -23.22 12.78
C LYS A 121 -7.18 -23.45 14.28
N ASP A 122 -6.59 -22.47 14.96
CA ASP A 122 -6.31 -22.53 16.39
C ASP A 122 -7.62 -22.49 17.20
N ALA A 123 -8.61 -21.72 16.77
CA ALA A 123 -9.94 -21.66 17.38
C ALA A 123 -10.78 -22.96 17.22
N LYS A 124 -10.37 -23.88 16.32
CA LYS A 124 -11.01 -25.22 16.13
C LYS A 124 -12.52 -25.17 15.94
N GLY A 125 -13.02 -24.18 15.19
CA GLY A 125 -14.45 -24.01 14.89
C GLY A 125 -15.28 -23.41 16.03
N LYS A 126 -14.67 -23.02 17.13
CA LYS A 126 -15.34 -22.26 18.20
C LYS A 126 -15.48 -20.80 17.81
N GLU A 127 -16.50 -20.15 18.33
CA GLU A 127 -16.65 -18.70 18.22
C GLU A 127 -15.57 -17.97 19.02
N PHE A 128 -15.06 -16.89 18.46
CA PHE A 128 -14.01 -16.08 19.09
C PHE A 128 -14.13 -14.62 18.73
N GLY A 129 -13.61 -13.74 19.58
CA GLY A 129 -13.42 -12.33 19.28
C GLY A 129 -12.08 -12.09 18.59
N LEU A 130 -11.98 -11.05 17.76
CA LEU A 130 -10.73 -10.67 17.10
C LEU A 130 -10.54 -9.16 17.13
N LEU A 131 -9.44 -8.72 17.74
CA LEU A 131 -9.03 -7.33 17.73
C LEU A 131 -7.73 -7.18 16.93
N VAL A 132 -7.62 -6.12 16.19
CA VAL A 132 -6.46 -5.84 15.33
C VAL A 132 -5.74 -4.58 15.79
N PHE A 133 -4.43 -4.66 15.90
CA PHE A 133 -3.54 -3.51 16.07
C PHE A 133 -2.67 -3.34 14.82
N ALA A 134 -2.76 -2.19 14.18
CA ALA A 134 -1.91 -1.80 13.07
C ALA A 134 -1.48 -0.33 13.23
N PRO A 135 -0.17 -0.01 13.21
CA PRO A 135 0.28 1.37 13.24
C PRO A 135 -0.08 2.12 11.94
N PRO A 136 -0.54 3.33 11.97
CA PRO A 136 -0.90 4.23 13.07
C PRO A 136 -2.37 4.11 13.55
N VAL A 137 -2.84 2.93 13.87
CA VAL A 137 -4.24 2.62 14.24
C VAL A 137 -5.19 2.63 13.04
N TYR A 138 -4.77 2.05 11.91
CA TYR A 138 -5.54 2.01 10.68
C TYR A 138 -5.69 0.57 10.20
N THR A 139 -6.87 -0.01 10.39
CA THR A 139 -7.12 -1.45 10.20
C THR A 139 -7.91 -1.87 8.95
N PRO A 140 -8.37 -0.99 8.02
CA PRO A 140 -9.31 -1.37 6.97
C PRO A 140 -8.87 -2.54 6.08
N ASN A 141 -7.57 -2.69 5.82
CA ASN A 141 -7.03 -3.83 5.04
C ASN A 141 -7.18 -5.16 5.80
N TYR A 142 -6.99 -5.14 7.12
CA TYR A 142 -7.21 -6.29 7.98
C TYR A 142 -8.71 -6.61 8.06
N ASP A 143 -9.53 -5.61 8.36
CA ASP A 143 -10.97 -5.72 8.48
C ASP A 143 -11.61 -6.30 7.22
N TYR A 144 -11.18 -5.81 6.05
CA TYR A 144 -11.63 -6.34 4.76
C TYR A 144 -11.26 -7.81 4.56
N VAL A 145 -10.00 -8.19 4.82
CA VAL A 145 -9.56 -9.58 4.64
C VAL A 145 -10.23 -10.51 5.65
N ILE A 146 -10.36 -10.10 6.90
CA ILE A 146 -11.04 -10.86 7.94
C ILE A 146 -12.51 -11.11 7.53
N TRP A 147 -13.21 -10.05 7.12
CA TRP A 147 -14.59 -10.16 6.66
C TRP A 147 -14.71 -11.02 5.41
N TRP A 148 -13.97 -10.69 4.34
CA TRP A 148 -14.10 -11.38 3.05
C TRP A 148 -13.63 -12.82 3.12
N TYR A 149 -12.45 -13.06 3.67
CA TYR A 149 -11.84 -14.38 3.70
C TYR A 149 -12.44 -15.27 4.79
N GLY A 150 -12.75 -14.72 5.95
CA GLY A 150 -13.44 -15.41 7.03
C GLY A 150 -14.82 -15.89 6.58
N LYS A 151 -15.62 -15.00 5.96
CA LYS A 151 -16.95 -15.36 5.44
C LYS A 151 -16.88 -16.43 4.35
N ASN A 152 -15.99 -16.28 3.36
CA ASN A 152 -15.97 -17.20 2.21
C ASN A 152 -15.33 -18.55 2.51
N LYS A 153 -14.32 -18.62 3.38
CA LYS A 153 -13.60 -19.86 3.66
C LYS A 153 -14.10 -20.56 4.90
N TYR A 154 -14.40 -19.82 5.95
CA TYR A 154 -14.75 -20.39 7.26
C TYR A 154 -16.21 -20.19 7.64
N GLN A 155 -16.97 -19.46 6.83
CA GLN A 155 -18.40 -19.13 7.05
C GLN A 155 -18.66 -18.45 8.42
N TYR A 156 -17.64 -17.80 8.97
CA TYR A 156 -17.68 -17.13 10.25
C TYR A 156 -16.93 -15.79 10.16
N ILE A 157 -17.51 -14.76 10.77
CA ILE A 157 -16.90 -13.44 10.92
C ILE A 157 -16.75 -13.19 12.41
N PRO A 158 -15.51 -13.06 12.93
CA PRO A 158 -15.30 -12.81 14.35
C PRO A 158 -15.84 -11.43 14.73
N ASN A 159 -16.40 -11.33 15.92
CA ASN A 159 -16.78 -10.05 16.51
C ASN A 159 -15.57 -9.39 17.20
N GLN A 160 -15.76 -8.19 17.76
CA GLN A 160 -14.72 -7.49 18.55
C GLN A 160 -14.94 -7.64 20.06
N GLU A 161 -15.79 -8.60 20.47
CA GLU A 161 -16.07 -8.82 21.87
C GLU A 161 -14.90 -9.56 22.56
N LYS A 162 -14.66 -9.19 23.80
CA LYS A 162 -13.64 -9.76 24.68
C LYS A 162 -14.29 -10.72 25.67
N LYS A 163 -15.12 -11.64 25.15
CA LYS A 163 -15.81 -12.66 25.94
C LYS A 163 -15.24 -14.03 25.59
N GLY A 164 -15.05 -14.89 26.59
CA GLY A 164 -14.47 -16.20 26.37
C GLY A 164 -13.08 -16.13 25.73
N THR A 165 -12.88 -16.86 24.62
CA THR A 165 -11.63 -16.81 23.85
C THR A 165 -11.66 -15.67 22.84
N PHE A 166 -10.63 -14.86 22.81
CA PHE A 166 -10.43 -13.84 21.80
C PHE A 166 -8.97 -13.75 21.39
N TYR A 167 -8.73 -13.29 20.15
CA TYR A 167 -7.41 -13.15 19.57
C TYR A 167 -7.05 -11.68 19.35
N LEU A 168 -5.78 -11.40 19.52
CA LEU A 168 -5.17 -10.13 19.11
C LEU A 168 -4.28 -10.41 17.91
N LEU A 169 -4.51 -9.70 16.81
CA LEU A 169 -3.63 -9.68 15.65
C LEU A 169 -2.88 -8.37 15.65
N MET A 170 -1.56 -8.41 15.86
CA MET A 170 -0.74 -7.23 16.03
C MET A 170 0.31 -7.10 14.93
N GLU A 171 0.33 -5.94 14.30
CA GLU A 171 1.39 -5.53 13.39
C GLU A 171 2.54 -4.89 14.19
N PRO A 172 3.78 -5.39 14.08
CA PRO A 172 4.92 -4.75 14.71
C PRO A 172 5.20 -3.36 14.13
N ASP A 173 5.47 -2.40 14.99
CA ASP A 173 5.91 -1.07 14.59
C ASP A 173 7.44 -0.97 14.75
N PRO A 174 8.22 -0.99 13.65
CA PRO A 174 9.66 -0.94 13.71
C PRO A 174 10.19 0.41 14.23
N TYR A 175 9.40 1.49 14.12
CA TYR A 175 9.77 2.83 14.56
C TYR A 175 9.39 3.08 16.02
N LYS A 176 8.34 2.42 16.51
CA LYS A 176 7.83 2.51 17.87
C LYS A 176 7.48 1.12 18.39
N PRO A 177 8.48 0.30 18.76
CA PRO A 177 8.27 -1.11 19.13
C PRO A 177 7.28 -1.31 20.29
N PHE A 178 7.06 -0.27 21.10
CA PHE A 178 6.14 -0.30 22.23
C PHE A 178 4.76 0.33 21.96
N SER A 179 4.47 0.74 20.73
CA SER A 179 3.21 1.41 20.38
C SER A 179 1.97 0.57 20.74
N TYR A 180 2.05 -0.75 20.66
CA TYR A 180 0.96 -1.66 21.04
C TYR A 180 0.62 -1.65 22.53
N LYS A 181 1.55 -1.23 23.43
CA LYS A 181 1.28 -1.20 24.88
C LYS A 181 0.13 -0.26 25.22
N GLY A 182 0.14 0.95 24.69
CA GLY A 182 -0.94 1.88 24.90
C GLY A 182 -2.29 1.35 24.36
N TRP A 183 -2.29 0.66 23.23
CA TRP A 183 -3.48 -0.02 22.73
C TRP A 183 -3.93 -1.17 23.64
N MET A 184 -3.00 -1.95 24.19
CA MET A 184 -3.31 -2.99 25.17
C MET A 184 -3.96 -2.40 26.43
N GLU A 185 -3.46 -1.29 26.94
CA GLU A 185 -3.95 -0.63 28.15
C GLU A 185 -5.29 0.10 27.94
N THR A 186 -5.53 0.64 26.75
CA THR A 186 -6.71 1.48 26.48
C THR A 186 -7.83 0.74 25.78
N VAL A 187 -7.52 -0.17 24.86
CA VAL A 187 -8.49 -0.89 24.03
C VAL A 187 -8.71 -2.31 24.54
N VAL A 188 -7.65 -3.09 24.74
CA VAL A 188 -7.79 -4.49 25.15
C VAL A 188 -8.25 -4.60 26.60
N ARG A 189 -7.53 -4.03 27.53
CA ARG A 189 -7.82 -3.87 28.98
C ARG A 189 -7.97 -5.16 29.80
N THR A 190 -8.45 -6.25 29.19
CA THR A 190 -8.87 -7.48 29.90
C THR A 190 -8.29 -8.72 29.24
N GLY A 191 -8.37 -9.84 29.97
CA GLY A 191 -7.99 -11.16 29.48
C GLY A 191 -6.56 -11.54 29.81
N GLU A 192 -6.36 -12.79 30.16
CA GLU A 192 -5.04 -13.37 30.36
C GLU A 192 -4.50 -13.94 29.06
N THR A 193 -3.20 -13.71 28.80
CA THR A 193 -2.51 -14.27 27.64
C THR A 193 -2.33 -15.76 27.82
N VAL A 194 -2.96 -16.54 26.96
CA VAL A 194 -2.82 -18.02 26.93
C VAL A 194 -1.63 -18.41 26.08
N LYS A 195 -1.50 -17.77 24.92
CA LYS A 195 -0.47 -18.10 23.93
C LYS A 195 -0.16 -16.90 23.06
N GLN A 196 1.11 -16.74 22.72
CA GLN A 196 1.57 -15.73 21.77
C GLN A 196 2.48 -16.38 20.74
N ILE A 197 2.30 -16.06 19.48
CA ILE A 197 3.14 -16.54 18.38
C ILE A 197 3.47 -15.42 17.41
N LYS A 198 4.71 -15.42 16.95
CA LYS A 198 5.13 -14.57 15.83
C LYS A 198 5.11 -15.41 14.56
N LEU A 199 4.29 -15.00 13.60
CA LEU A 199 4.17 -15.68 12.32
C LEU A 199 5.39 -15.39 11.41
N PRO A 200 5.64 -16.22 10.39
CA PRO A 200 6.73 -15.97 9.42
C PRO A 200 6.62 -14.63 8.70
N SER A 201 5.40 -14.10 8.56
CA SER A 201 5.16 -12.74 8.04
C SER A 201 5.62 -11.62 8.98
N GLY A 202 5.96 -11.94 10.22
CA GLY A 202 6.28 -10.98 11.27
C GLY A 202 5.08 -10.52 12.10
N LEU A 203 3.84 -10.79 11.66
CA LEU A 203 2.63 -10.54 12.45
C LEU A 203 2.65 -11.33 13.75
N ILE A 204 2.13 -10.75 14.81
CA ILE A 204 2.02 -11.38 16.12
C ILE A 204 0.54 -11.73 16.34
N VAL A 205 0.29 -12.99 16.71
CA VAL A 205 -1.04 -13.45 17.14
C VAL A 205 -0.95 -13.84 18.60
N GLU A 206 -1.88 -13.32 19.38
CA GLU A 206 -2.00 -13.61 20.80
C GLU A 206 -3.41 -14.11 21.12
N GLU A 207 -3.51 -15.30 21.70
CA GLU A 207 -4.76 -15.85 22.22
C GLU A 207 -4.93 -15.40 23.66
N ARG A 208 -6.14 -14.94 23.99
CA ARG A 208 -6.53 -14.51 25.34
C ARG A 208 -7.82 -15.15 25.79
N HIS A 209 -7.91 -15.34 27.09
CA HIS A 209 -9.14 -15.69 27.76
C HIS A 209 -9.64 -14.52 28.59
N ALA A 210 -10.92 -14.16 28.43
CA ALA A 210 -11.57 -13.20 29.29
C ALA A 210 -11.63 -13.75 30.72
N GLN A 211 -11.26 -12.95 31.70
CA GLN A 211 -11.56 -13.22 33.09
C GLN A 211 -13.06 -13.04 33.29
N ASN A 212 -13.73 -14.03 33.85
CA ASN A 212 -15.14 -13.97 34.28
C ASN A 212 -15.34 -12.95 35.39
#